data_d2d3c5e1693ae3b7e96f5d6cba7ad033
#
_entry.id   d2d3c5e1693ae3b7e96f5d6cba7ad033
#
_cell.length_a   1.000
_cell.length_b   1.000
_cell.length_c   1.000
_cell.angle_alpha   90.00
_cell.angle_beta   90.00
_cell.angle_gamma   90.00
#
_symmetry.space_group_name_H-M   'P 1'
#
loop_
_entity.id
_entity.type
_entity.pdbx_description
1 polymer ?
#
loop_
_entity_poly.entity_id
_entity_poly.type
_entity_poly.pdbx_seq_one_letter_code
_entity_poly.pdbx_strand_id
1 'polypeptide(L)'
;MKESIFSKKRILLLGSGELGKELVIESKRLGLEVIAIDRYEKAPAMQVADYSRVIDMGDKNILKNVIKEFTPDYVAVSYTHLTLPTKA
;
A
#
# COMPACT_ATOMS: atom_id res chain seq x y z
N MET A 1 -8.36 11.29 -24.14
CA MET A 1 -8.12 10.89 -23.85
C MET A 1 -7.55 10.18 -23.70
N LYS A 2 -7.36 9.89 -23.80
CA LYS A 2 -6.81 9.32 -23.63
C LYS A 2 -5.99 8.95 -22.79
N GLU A 3 -5.85 9.47 -22.36
CA GLU A 3 -4.86 9.15 -21.53
C GLU A 3 -5.24 8.15 -20.56
N SER A 4 -6.39 7.94 -20.31
CA SER A 4 -6.84 6.94 -19.38
C SER A 4 -6.32 5.56 -19.77
N ILE A 5 -6.00 5.36 -21.02
CA ILE A 5 -5.48 4.08 -21.45
C ILE A 5 -4.11 3.82 -20.87
N PHE A 6 -3.35 4.88 -20.67
CA PHE A 6 -2.00 4.73 -20.17
C PHE A 6 -1.87 5.06 -18.71
N SER A 7 -2.94 5.48 -18.07
CA SER A 7 -2.87 5.82 -16.68
C SER A 7 -2.87 4.56 -15.85
N LYS A 8 -1.98 4.49 -14.91
CA LYS A 8 -1.95 3.35 -14.03
C LYS A 8 -2.86 3.59 -12.86
N LYS A 9 -3.55 2.56 -12.45
CA LYS A 9 -4.28 2.61 -11.21
C LYS A 9 -3.29 2.49 -10.06
N ARG A 10 -3.61 3.09 -8.94
CA ARG A 10 -2.75 3.09 -7.78
C ARG A 10 -3.37 2.33 -6.64
N ILE A 11 -2.55 1.54 -5.96
CA ILE A 11 -3.00 0.82 -4.79
C ILE A 11 -2.09 1.22 -3.64
N LEU A 12 -2.69 1.57 -2.53
CA LEU A 12 -1.96 1.93 -1.33
C LEU A 12 -2.07 0.76 -0.39
N LEU A 13 -0.92 0.22 0.02
CA LEU A 13 -0.87 -0.95 0.85
C LEU A 13 -0.49 -0.57 2.27
N LEU A 14 -1.36 -0.86 3.21
CA LEU A 14 -1.08 -0.61 4.62
C LEU A 14 -0.53 -1.90 5.23
N GLY A 15 0.67 -1.82 5.74
CA GLY A 15 1.37 -3.00 6.23
C GLY A 15 2.20 -3.60 5.11
N SER A 16 3.52 -3.59 5.28
CA SER A 16 4.41 -3.92 4.19
C SER A 16 5.37 -5.05 4.52
N GLY A 17 4.91 -6.06 5.26
CA GLY A 17 5.73 -7.20 5.60
C GLY A 17 5.86 -8.16 4.43
N GLU A 18 6.21 -9.40 4.72
CA GLU A 18 6.45 -10.39 3.67
C GLU A 18 5.20 -10.67 2.85
N LEU A 19 4.06 -10.78 3.50
CA LEU A 19 2.84 -11.02 2.77
C LEU A 19 2.51 -9.81 1.89
N GLY A 20 2.78 -8.62 2.40
CA GLY A 20 2.60 -7.42 1.62
C GLY A 20 3.50 -7.40 0.40
N LYS A 21 4.72 -7.92 0.53
CA LYS A 21 5.65 -7.98 -0.59
C LYS A 21 5.07 -8.83 -1.73
N GLU A 22 4.45 -9.96 -1.38
CA GLU A 22 3.84 -10.80 -2.40
C GLU A 22 2.70 -10.06 -3.09
N LEU A 23 1.92 -9.31 -2.32
CA LEU A 23 0.84 -8.54 -2.90
C LEU A 23 1.37 -7.46 -3.84
N VAL A 24 2.47 -6.81 -3.47
CA VAL A 24 3.07 -5.80 -4.33
C VAL A 24 3.53 -6.44 -5.64
N ILE A 25 4.21 -7.57 -5.55
CA ILE A 25 4.71 -8.23 -6.75
C ILE A 25 3.55 -8.56 -7.69
N GLU A 26 2.48 -9.09 -7.15
CA GLU A 26 1.35 -9.44 -7.98
C GLU A 26 0.67 -8.19 -8.56
N SER A 27 0.57 -7.12 -7.76
CA SER A 27 -0.01 -5.88 -8.23
C SER A 27 0.80 -5.27 -9.37
N LYS A 28 2.14 -5.36 -9.25
CA LYS A 28 3.00 -4.85 -10.30
C LYS A 28 2.83 -5.67 -11.58
N ARG A 29 2.62 -6.96 -11.45
CA ARG A 29 2.38 -7.80 -12.61
C ARG A 29 1.09 -7.41 -13.32
N LEU A 30 0.14 -6.88 -12.57
CA LEU A 30 -1.12 -6.43 -13.15
C LEU A 30 -1.04 -5.01 -13.67
N GLY A 31 0.11 -4.38 -13.55
CA GLY A 31 0.29 -3.03 -14.06
C GLY A 31 -0.12 -1.93 -13.11
N LEU A 32 -0.28 -2.25 -11.83
CA LEU A 32 -0.67 -1.23 -10.87
C LEU A 32 0.56 -0.50 -10.32
N GLU A 33 0.34 0.74 -9.91
CA GLU A 33 1.37 1.49 -9.22
C GLU A 33 1.12 1.31 -7.75
N VAL A 34 2.14 0.99 -6.97
CA VAL A 34 1.97 0.61 -5.58
C VAL A 34 2.67 1.55 -4.63
N ILE A 35 1.96 1.99 -3.60
CA ILE A 35 2.51 2.77 -2.51
C ILE A 35 2.50 1.88 -1.27
N ALA A 36 3.65 1.57 -0.72
CA ALA A 36 3.76 0.70 0.44
C ALA A 36 3.96 1.53 1.71
N ILE A 37 3.13 1.31 2.70
CA ILE A 37 3.15 2.06 3.94
C ILE A 37 3.40 1.13 5.11
N ASP A 38 4.28 1.49 6.00
CA ASP A 38 4.48 0.75 7.23
C ASP A 38 5.11 1.70 8.24
N ARG A 39 5.21 1.24 9.48
CA ARG A 39 5.87 2.03 10.51
C ARG A 39 7.37 1.76 10.53
N TYR A 40 7.84 0.77 9.84
CA TYR A 40 9.25 0.43 9.81
C TYR A 40 9.88 0.78 8.48
N GLU A 41 11.09 1.31 8.53
CA GLU A 41 11.82 1.58 7.30
C GLU A 41 12.23 0.28 6.65
N LYS A 42 12.30 0.28 5.37
CA LYS A 42 12.78 -0.87 4.60
C LYS A 42 11.99 -2.14 4.83
N ALA A 43 10.72 -1.99 5.13
CA ALA A 43 9.86 -3.16 5.22
C ALA A 43 9.89 -3.91 3.89
N PRO A 44 9.68 -5.22 3.91
CA PRO A 44 9.85 -6.02 2.68
C PRO A 44 9.09 -5.50 1.46
N ALA A 45 7.84 -5.12 1.62
CA ALA A 45 7.08 -4.65 0.47
C ALA A 45 7.60 -3.32 -0.08
N MET A 46 8.26 -2.52 0.76
CA MET A 46 8.80 -1.25 0.31
C MET A 46 9.92 -1.42 -0.68
N GLN A 47 10.59 -2.56 -0.65
CA GLN A 47 11.71 -2.82 -1.53
C GLN A 47 11.28 -3.00 -2.97
N VAL A 48 10.05 -3.37 -3.18
CA VAL A 48 9.54 -3.65 -4.53
C VAL A 48 8.44 -2.70 -4.98
N ALA A 49 7.95 -1.85 -4.09
CA ALA A 49 6.90 -0.90 -4.43
C ALA A 49 7.45 0.30 -5.21
N ASP A 50 6.57 1.04 -5.83
CA ASP A 50 6.96 2.25 -6.55
C ASP A 50 7.25 3.39 -5.60
N TYR A 51 6.50 3.49 -4.52
CA TYR A 51 6.68 4.52 -3.51
C TYR A 51 6.53 3.90 -2.14
N SER A 52 7.11 4.52 -1.13
CA SER A 52 6.94 4.05 0.22
C SER A 52 6.90 5.23 1.18
N ARG A 53 6.26 5.03 2.31
CA ARG A 53 6.24 6.02 3.38
C ARG A 53 6.28 5.29 4.70
N VAL A 54 7.06 5.83 5.61
CA VAL A 54 7.16 5.28 6.96
C VAL A 54 6.35 6.21 7.85
N ILE A 55 5.23 5.74 8.34
CA ILE A 55 4.36 6.56 9.17
C ILE A 55 3.73 5.71 10.25
N ASP A 56 3.19 6.38 11.24
CA ASP A 56 2.42 5.72 12.28
C ASP A 56 1.00 5.58 11.71
N MET A 57 0.67 4.38 11.28
CA MET A 57 -0.63 4.15 10.65
C MET A 57 -1.80 4.27 11.61
N GLY A 58 -1.51 4.33 12.91
CA GLY A 58 -2.56 4.59 13.88
C GLY A 58 -2.93 6.06 13.97
N ASP A 59 -2.11 6.94 13.39
CA ASP A 59 -2.40 8.35 13.41
C ASP A 59 -3.26 8.68 12.19
N LYS A 60 -4.53 8.92 12.44
CA LYS A 60 -5.49 9.12 11.35
C LYS A 60 -5.17 10.34 10.50
N ASN A 61 -4.62 11.39 11.11
CA ASN A 61 -4.33 12.59 10.35
C ASN A 61 -3.18 12.38 9.38
N ILE A 62 -2.14 11.68 9.82
CA ILE A 62 -1.01 11.40 8.96
C ILE A 62 -1.44 10.48 7.84
N LEU A 63 -2.23 9.45 8.15
CA LEU A 63 -2.68 8.53 7.14
C LEU A 63 -3.56 9.24 6.11
N LYS A 64 -4.44 10.12 6.60
CA LYS A 64 -5.29 10.87 5.69
C LYS A 64 -4.47 11.74 4.74
N ASN A 65 -3.39 12.34 5.23
CA ASN A 65 -2.54 13.16 4.39
C ASN A 65 -1.84 12.32 3.31
N VAL A 66 -1.41 11.12 3.67
CA VAL A 66 -0.77 10.25 2.69
C VAL A 66 -1.77 9.82 1.61
N ILE A 67 -2.99 9.51 2.02
CA ILE A 67 -4.01 9.15 1.05
C ILE A 67 -4.28 10.32 0.11
N LYS A 68 -4.31 11.55 0.63
CA LYS A 68 -4.52 12.71 -0.22
C LYS A 68 -3.34 12.94 -1.15
N GLU A 69 -2.14 12.66 -0.67
CA GLU A 69 -0.95 12.86 -1.47
C GLU A 69 -0.95 11.95 -2.68
N PHE A 70 -1.27 10.68 -2.49
CA PHE A 70 -1.18 9.72 -3.56
C PHE A 70 -2.49 9.46 -4.31
N THR A 71 -3.60 9.85 -3.73
CA THR A 71 -4.93 9.65 -4.33
C THR A 71 -5.07 8.25 -4.91
N PRO A 72 -4.92 7.21 -4.07
CA PRO A 72 -4.97 5.85 -4.59
C PRO A 72 -6.37 5.47 -5.05
N ASP A 73 -6.43 4.56 -6.00
CA ASP A 73 -7.71 4.01 -6.45
C ASP A 73 -8.17 2.89 -5.53
N TYR A 74 -7.22 2.18 -4.92
CA TYR A 74 -7.54 1.10 -4.01
C TYR A 74 -6.69 1.18 -2.76
N VAL A 75 -7.23 0.71 -1.64
CA VAL A 75 -6.47 0.62 -0.41
C VAL A 75 -6.58 -0.82 0.07
N ALA A 76 -5.45 -1.45 0.28
CA ALA A 76 -5.40 -2.82 0.76
C ALA A 76 -4.68 -2.85 2.09
N VAL A 77 -5.04 -3.80 2.94
CA VAL A 77 -4.42 -3.94 4.24
C VAL A 77 -3.76 -5.31 4.30
N SER A 78 -2.50 -5.34 4.69
CA SER A 78 -1.79 -6.59 4.78
C SER A 78 -1.08 -6.63 6.11
N TYR A 79 -1.51 -7.53 6.99
CA TYR A 79 -0.86 -7.69 8.25
C TYR A 79 -0.30 -9.07 8.33
N THR A 80 0.87 -9.16 8.90
CA THR A 80 1.49 -10.45 8.96
C THR A 80 0.80 -11.38 9.92
N HIS A 81 0.12 -10.87 10.93
CA HIS A 81 -0.58 -11.80 11.73
C HIS A 81 -1.84 -11.19 12.01
N LEU A 82 -2.78 -11.65 11.53
CA LEU A 82 -3.88 -11.16 11.56
C LEU A 82 -4.74 -11.83 12.31
N THR A 83 -4.85 -11.61 13.30
CA THR A 83 -5.71 -12.24 14.00
C THR A 83 -6.87 -11.52 13.96
N LEU A 84 -7.56 -11.68 13.27
CA LEU A 84 -8.65 -11.02 13.14
C LEU A 84 -9.55 -11.24 14.03
N PRO A 85 -9.86 -10.71 14.58
CA PRO A 85 -10.77 -10.80 15.52
C PRO A 85 -12.01 -10.94 15.04
N THR A 86 -12.31 -11.11 14.92
CA THR A 86 -13.28 -11.18 14.61
C THR A 86 -14.19 -11.04 15.11
N LYS A 87 -14.37 -10.84 15.55
CA LYS A 87 -15.19 -10.71 15.93
C LYS A 87 -15.67 -10.20 15.88
N ALA A 88 -15.82 -10.19 15.89
CA ALA A 88 -16.27 -9.97 15.81
C ALA A 88 -16.58 -9.94 15.83
#